data_5cfbf5a7fa5935f0f92ac8652309cf69
#
_entry.id   5cfbf5a7fa5935f0f92ac8652309cf69
#
_cell.length_a   1.000
_cell.length_b   1.000
_cell.length_c   1.000
_cell.angle_alpha   90.00
_cell.angle_beta   90.00
_cell.angle_gamma   90.00
#
_symmetry.space_group_name_H-M   'P 1'
#
loop_
_entity.id
_entity.type
_entity.pdbx_description
1 polymer ?
#
loop_
_entity_poly.entity_id
_entity_poly.type
_entity_poly.pdbx_seq_one_letter_code
_entity_poly.pdbx_strand_id
1 'polypeptide(L)'
;MVVQHNMQAMNANRMLNITTGAQSKSTEKLSSGYRINRAADDAAGLTISEKMRKQIRGLDQASTNAQDGVSSVQTAEGALTEVHSMLQRMNELAVQAANGTNSKESDRQAIQDEIDQLTTEIDRVAETTKFNEIYLLKGDNASTKNVYMKGHDAGLKGALTDSAKSATFVMDT
;
A
#
# COMPACT_ATOMS: atom_id res chain seq x y z
N MET A 1 -28.48 -74.03 0.64
CA MET A 1 -28.10 -73.18 1.76
C MET A 1 -26.78 -72.49 1.42
N VAL A 2 -26.88 -71.22 1.11
CA VAL A 2 -25.65 -70.40 0.85
C VAL A 2 -25.31 -69.71 2.17
N VAL A 3 -24.63 -70.43 3.06
CA VAL A 3 -24.31 -69.93 4.40
C VAL A 3 -23.01 -69.17 4.48
N GLN A 4 -22.14 -69.30 3.47
CA GLN A 4 -20.81 -68.67 3.51
C GLN A 4 -20.66 -67.31 2.76
N HIS A 5 -21.54 -67.02 1.78
CA HIS A 5 -21.50 -65.75 1.03
C HIS A 5 -22.89 -65.29 0.70
N ASN A 6 -23.46 -64.39 1.49
CA ASN A 6 -24.71 -63.71 1.15
C ASN A 6 -24.47 -62.57 0.20
N MET A 7 -24.46 -62.85 -1.11
CA MET A 7 -24.21 -61.86 -2.18
C MET A 7 -25.23 -60.71 -2.17
N GLN A 8 -26.48 -60.96 -1.74
CA GLN A 8 -27.48 -59.90 -1.65
C GLN A 8 -27.17 -58.91 -0.52
N ALA A 9 -26.80 -59.42 0.65
CA ALA A 9 -26.39 -58.56 1.76
C ALA A 9 -25.13 -57.76 1.46
N MET A 10 -24.15 -58.37 0.77
CA MET A 10 -22.93 -57.67 0.34
C MET A 10 -23.24 -56.58 -0.70
N ASN A 11 -24.16 -56.84 -1.66
CA ASN A 11 -24.58 -55.83 -2.63
C ASN A 11 -25.37 -54.70 -1.97
N ALA A 12 -26.29 -55.00 -1.04
CA ALA A 12 -27.02 -54.03 -0.28
C ALA A 12 -26.08 -53.10 0.54
N ASN A 13 -25.08 -53.70 1.20
CA ASN A 13 -24.09 -52.95 1.97
C ASN A 13 -23.21 -52.05 1.06
N ARG A 14 -22.82 -52.54 -0.12
CA ARG A 14 -22.10 -51.73 -1.12
C ARG A 14 -22.94 -50.53 -1.59
N MET A 15 -24.22 -50.76 -1.89
CA MET A 15 -25.14 -49.69 -2.33
C MET A 15 -25.40 -48.68 -1.20
N LEU A 16 -25.50 -49.14 0.04
CA LEU A 16 -25.62 -48.26 1.20
C LEU A 16 -24.40 -47.32 1.32
N ASN A 17 -23.19 -47.85 1.18
CA ASN A 17 -21.93 -47.06 1.25
C ASN A 17 -21.87 -46.03 0.12
N ILE A 18 -22.29 -46.38 -1.10
CA ILE A 18 -22.35 -45.45 -2.24
C ILE A 18 -23.33 -44.30 -1.97
N THR A 19 -24.54 -44.66 -1.47
CA THR A 19 -25.59 -43.70 -1.17
C THR A 19 -25.18 -42.78 -0.02
N THR A 20 -24.58 -43.31 1.04
CA THR A 20 -24.07 -42.52 2.16
C THR A 20 -22.94 -41.57 1.73
N GLY A 21 -22.07 -42.02 0.84
CA GLY A 21 -21.00 -41.18 0.26
C GLY A 21 -21.59 -40.04 -0.59
N ALA A 22 -22.59 -40.30 -1.41
CA ALA A 22 -23.29 -39.29 -2.22
C ALA A 22 -24.04 -38.28 -1.34
N GLN A 23 -24.71 -38.74 -0.30
CA GLN A 23 -25.42 -37.92 0.68
C GLN A 23 -24.44 -37.01 1.42
N SER A 24 -23.31 -37.55 1.89
CA SER A 24 -22.26 -36.77 2.57
C SER A 24 -21.69 -35.65 1.71
N LYS A 25 -21.43 -35.93 0.41
CA LYS A 25 -21.02 -34.90 -0.55
C LYS A 25 -22.06 -33.82 -0.76
N SER A 26 -23.33 -34.19 -0.87
CA SER A 26 -24.42 -33.22 -1.05
C SER A 26 -24.58 -32.36 0.21
N THR A 27 -24.50 -32.96 1.39
CA THR A 27 -24.55 -32.25 2.67
C THR A 27 -23.35 -31.30 2.83
N GLU A 28 -22.14 -31.70 2.43
CA GLU A 28 -20.94 -30.85 2.43
C GLU A 28 -21.16 -29.60 1.55
N LYS A 29 -21.67 -29.77 0.34
CA LYS A 29 -21.96 -28.65 -0.57
C LYS A 29 -23.10 -27.75 -0.06
N LEU A 30 -24.11 -28.30 0.53
CA LEU A 30 -25.22 -27.54 1.12
C LEU A 30 -24.77 -26.74 2.34
N SER A 31 -23.98 -27.34 3.20
CA SER A 31 -23.45 -26.69 4.41
C SER A 31 -22.44 -25.59 4.10
N SER A 32 -21.57 -25.79 3.10
CA SER A 32 -20.58 -24.79 2.71
C SER A 32 -21.16 -23.68 1.83
N GLY A 33 -22.26 -23.95 1.14
CA GLY A 33 -22.83 -23.05 0.12
C GLY A 33 -22.00 -22.96 -1.17
N TYR A 34 -20.90 -23.73 -1.28
CA TYR A 34 -20.05 -23.71 -2.47
C TYR A 34 -20.27 -24.94 -3.35
N ARG A 35 -20.22 -24.75 -4.66
CA ARG A 35 -20.28 -25.83 -5.64
C ARG A 35 -19.01 -26.69 -5.63
N ILE A 36 -17.84 -26.06 -5.39
CA ILE A 36 -16.52 -26.66 -5.40
C ILE A 36 -15.93 -26.50 -4.00
N ASN A 37 -15.80 -27.62 -3.27
CA ASN A 37 -15.21 -27.64 -1.94
C ASN A 37 -13.83 -28.25 -1.91
N ARG A 38 -13.58 -29.18 -2.83
CA ARG A 38 -12.31 -29.92 -2.91
C ARG A 38 -11.74 -29.87 -4.33
N ALA A 39 -10.43 -29.96 -4.44
CA ALA A 39 -9.76 -30.05 -5.74
C ALA A 39 -10.24 -31.23 -6.59
N ALA A 40 -10.71 -32.30 -5.94
CA ALA A 40 -11.28 -33.47 -6.59
C ALA A 40 -12.64 -33.22 -7.27
N ASP A 41 -13.36 -32.16 -6.91
CA ASP A 41 -14.64 -31.83 -7.52
C ASP A 41 -14.43 -31.12 -8.88
N ASP A 42 -13.48 -30.18 -8.93
CA ASP A 42 -13.11 -29.46 -10.16
C ASP A 42 -11.79 -28.70 -9.90
N ALA A 43 -10.68 -29.30 -10.30
CA ALA A 43 -9.35 -28.73 -10.09
C ALA A 43 -9.14 -27.45 -10.93
N ALA A 44 -9.69 -27.39 -12.14
CA ALA A 44 -9.54 -26.23 -13.01
C ALA A 44 -10.36 -25.04 -12.48
N GLY A 45 -11.62 -25.27 -12.11
CA GLY A 45 -12.48 -24.26 -11.53
C GLY A 45 -11.97 -23.74 -10.19
N LEU A 46 -11.41 -24.60 -9.35
CA LEU A 46 -10.80 -24.18 -8.09
C LEU A 46 -9.59 -23.26 -8.33
N THR A 47 -8.71 -23.62 -9.26
CA THR A 47 -7.53 -22.82 -9.60
C THR A 47 -7.92 -21.43 -10.09
N ILE A 48 -8.93 -21.35 -10.97
CA ILE A 48 -9.45 -20.06 -11.47
C ILE A 48 -10.05 -19.24 -10.33
N SER A 49 -10.86 -19.87 -9.48
CA SER A 49 -11.49 -19.21 -8.33
C SER A 49 -10.45 -18.66 -7.36
N GLU A 50 -9.41 -19.41 -7.02
CA GLU A 50 -8.35 -18.95 -6.13
C GLU A 50 -7.50 -17.83 -6.78
N LYS A 51 -7.28 -17.90 -8.09
CA LYS A 51 -6.62 -16.82 -8.82
C LYS A 51 -7.44 -15.52 -8.79
N MET A 52 -8.74 -15.62 -9.02
CA MET A 52 -9.64 -14.46 -8.95
C MET A 52 -9.71 -13.90 -7.52
N ARG A 53 -9.79 -14.76 -6.51
CA ARG A 53 -9.78 -14.34 -5.10
C ARG A 53 -8.47 -13.63 -4.72
N LYS A 54 -7.34 -14.11 -5.20
CA LYS A 54 -6.06 -13.43 -5.05
C LYS A 54 -6.06 -12.05 -5.72
N GLN A 55 -6.63 -11.94 -6.93
CA GLN A 55 -6.74 -10.66 -7.62
C GLN A 55 -7.64 -9.68 -6.87
N ILE A 56 -8.79 -10.12 -6.37
CA ILE A 56 -9.70 -9.29 -5.57
C ILE A 56 -8.98 -8.74 -4.35
N ARG A 57 -8.34 -9.61 -3.57
CA ARG A 57 -7.56 -9.16 -2.39
C ARG A 57 -6.42 -8.21 -2.76
N GLY A 58 -5.79 -8.42 -3.90
CA GLY A 58 -4.74 -7.52 -4.41
C GLY A 58 -5.29 -6.14 -4.77
N LEU A 59 -6.47 -6.08 -5.39
CA LEU A 59 -7.14 -4.83 -5.72
C LEU A 59 -7.67 -4.10 -4.49
N ASP A 60 -8.22 -4.83 -3.51
CA ASP A 60 -8.65 -4.24 -2.24
C ASP A 60 -7.46 -3.60 -1.50
N GLN A 61 -6.32 -4.30 -1.46
CA GLN A 61 -5.11 -3.75 -0.87
C GLN A 61 -4.57 -2.54 -1.66
N ALA A 62 -4.62 -2.59 -2.99
CA ALA A 62 -4.22 -1.47 -3.82
C ALA A 62 -5.12 -0.24 -3.60
N SER A 63 -6.42 -0.46 -3.42
CA SER A 63 -7.37 0.62 -3.06
C SER A 63 -7.04 1.24 -1.70
N THR A 64 -6.74 0.40 -0.70
CA THR A 64 -6.31 0.89 0.62
C THR A 64 -5.01 1.68 0.53
N ASN A 65 -4.02 1.17 -0.18
CA ASN A 65 -2.75 1.87 -0.38
C ASN A 65 -2.92 3.23 -1.10
N ALA A 66 -3.86 3.31 -2.04
CA ALA A 66 -4.20 4.57 -2.71
C ALA A 66 -4.82 5.58 -1.74
N GLN A 67 -5.70 5.13 -0.85
CA GLN A 67 -6.29 5.97 0.19
C GLN A 67 -5.24 6.48 1.19
N ASP A 68 -4.30 5.63 1.57
CA ASP A 68 -3.17 6.02 2.43
C ASP A 68 -2.29 7.06 1.73
N GLY A 69 -2.04 6.89 0.42
CA GLY A 69 -1.34 7.87 -0.40
C GLY A 69 -2.06 9.23 -0.45
N VAL A 70 -3.37 9.23 -0.64
CA VAL A 70 -4.18 10.47 -0.60
C VAL A 70 -4.08 11.13 0.77
N SER A 71 -4.15 10.38 1.85
CA SER A 71 -4.04 10.93 3.22
C SER A 71 -2.66 11.54 3.47
N SER A 72 -1.61 10.93 2.95
CA SER A 72 -0.24 11.46 3.02
C SER A 72 -0.13 12.80 2.27
N VAL A 73 -0.67 12.87 1.04
CA VAL A 73 -0.68 14.11 0.25
C VAL A 73 -1.49 15.21 0.93
N GLN A 74 -2.65 14.90 1.49
CA GLN A 74 -3.47 15.87 2.23
C GLN A 74 -2.73 16.43 3.45
N THR A 75 -1.95 15.59 4.15
CA THR A 75 -1.12 16.05 5.27
C THR A 75 -0.03 17.01 4.80
N ALA A 76 0.63 16.70 3.68
CA ALA A 76 1.63 17.58 3.08
C ALA A 76 1.02 18.89 2.58
N GLU A 77 -0.15 18.85 1.95
CA GLU A 77 -0.89 20.02 1.47
C GLU A 77 -1.30 20.95 2.62
N GLY A 78 -1.74 20.39 3.74
CA GLY A 78 -2.01 21.16 4.96
C GLY A 78 -0.77 21.91 5.43
N ALA A 79 0.38 21.25 5.53
CA ALA A 79 1.62 21.89 5.94
C ALA A 79 2.11 22.95 4.94
N LEU A 80 1.96 22.70 3.63
CA LEU A 80 2.31 23.69 2.61
C LEU A 80 1.40 24.92 2.62
N THR A 81 0.15 24.78 3.06
CA THR A 81 -0.76 25.91 3.25
C THR A 81 -0.26 26.84 4.36
N GLU A 82 0.25 26.29 5.48
CA GLU A 82 0.87 27.08 6.54
C GLU A 82 2.14 27.78 6.03
N VAL A 83 3.00 27.08 5.30
CA VAL A 83 4.19 27.68 4.69
C VAL A 83 3.80 28.82 3.75
N HIS A 84 2.74 28.66 2.97
CA HIS A 84 2.27 29.71 2.06
C HIS A 84 1.81 30.96 2.81
N SER A 85 1.09 30.81 3.91
CA SER A 85 0.67 31.94 4.75
C SER A 85 1.89 32.66 5.38
N MET A 86 2.90 31.91 5.82
CA MET A 86 4.15 32.51 6.33
C MET A 86 4.88 33.27 5.24
N LEU A 87 4.98 32.74 4.02
CA LEU A 87 5.59 33.45 2.89
C LEU A 87 4.83 34.70 2.48
N GLN A 88 3.50 34.70 2.55
CA GLN A 88 2.69 35.91 2.35
C GLN A 88 3.01 36.97 3.40
N ARG A 89 3.12 36.57 4.66
CA ARG A 89 3.50 37.47 5.77
C ARG A 89 4.90 38.04 5.56
N MET A 90 5.86 37.22 5.16
CA MET A 90 7.22 37.70 4.83
C MET A 90 7.20 38.74 3.70
N ASN A 91 6.36 38.55 2.67
CA ASN A 91 6.22 39.50 1.58
C ASN A 91 5.60 40.82 2.07
N GLU A 92 4.59 40.78 2.96
CA GLU A 92 4.02 41.99 3.58
C GLU A 92 5.09 42.76 4.39
N LEU A 93 5.89 42.05 5.17
CA LEU A 93 6.97 42.62 5.97
C LEU A 93 8.06 43.24 5.07
N ALA A 94 8.39 42.58 3.96
CA ALA A 94 9.36 43.10 2.99
C ALA A 94 8.86 44.41 2.35
N VAL A 95 7.58 44.49 1.97
CA VAL A 95 6.96 45.71 1.43
C VAL A 95 6.92 46.81 2.51
N GLN A 96 6.62 46.45 3.76
CA GLN A 96 6.65 47.38 4.89
C GLN A 96 8.07 47.92 5.14
N ALA A 97 9.10 47.07 5.08
CA ALA A 97 10.49 47.49 5.24
C ALA A 97 10.98 48.43 4.12
N ALA A 98 10.44 48.27 2.92
CA ALA A 98 10.73 49.12 1.75
C ALA A 98 10.10 50.50 1.86
N ASN A 99 9.12 50.70 2.73
CA ASN A 99 8.48 52.00 2.91
C ASN A 99 9.41 52.98 3.62
N GLY A 100 9.63 54.15 3.04
CA GLY A 100 10.53 55.19 3.56
C GLY A 100 10.08 55.85 4.87
N THR A 101 8.86 55.55 5.38
CA THR A 101 8.39 56.03 6.68
C THR A 101 8.93 55.25 7.85
N ASN A 102 9.43 54.06 7.64
CA ASN A 102 10.15 53.23 8.64
C ASN A 102 11.60 53.72 8.75
N SER A 103 11.77 54.76 9.51
CA SER A 103 12.95 55.65 9.36
C SER A 103 14.18 55.21 10.15
N LYS A 104 14.19 54.12 10.88
CA LYS A 104 15.36 53.81 11.70
C LYS A 104 15.69 52.34 11.81
N GLU A 105 16.95 52.11 12.02
CA GLU A 105 17.63 50.84 12.28
C GLU A 105 16.79 49.91 13.20
N SER A 106 16.13 50.49 14.25
CA SER A 106 15.28 49.75 15.20
C SER A 106 14.01 49.12 14.58
N ASP A 107 13.34 49.87 13.68
CA ASP A 107 12.08 49.38 13.09
C ASP A 107 12.38 48.31 12.02
N ARG A 108 13.44 48.51 11.25
CA ARG A 108 13.92 47.52 10.29
C ARG A 108 14.48 46.28 10.97
N GLN A 109 15.18 46.45 12.13
CA GLN A 109 15.65 45.32 12.90
C GLN A 109 14.47 44.47 13.44
N ALA A 110 13.41 45.13 13.95
CA ALA A 110 12.22 44.39 14.41
C ALA A 110 11.54 43.61 13.28
N ILE A 111 11.49 44.18 12.07
CA ILE A 111 10.96 43.47 10.89
C ILE A 111 11.89 42.29 10.53
N GLN A 112 13.21 42.48 10.58
CA GLN A 112 14.16 41.42 10.31
C GLN A 112 14.03 40.26 11.32
N ASP A 113 13.88 40.59 12.59
CA ASP A 113 13.69 39.59 13.65
C ASP A 113 12.41 38.78 13.45
N GLU A 114 11.32 39.41 12.96
CA GLU A 114 10.08 38.71 12.59
C GLU A 114 10.30 37.78 11.38
N ILE A 115 11.02 38.24 10.35
CA ILE A 115 11.36 37.42 9.18
C ILE A 115 12.22 36.22 9.58
N ASP A 116 13.19 36.40 10.46
CA ASP A 116 14.04 35.30 10.97
C ASP A 116 13.24 34.27 11.76
N GLN A 117 12.26 34.73 12.55
CA GLN A 117 11.32 33.83 13.24
C GLN A 117 10.44 33.05 12.26
N LEU A 118 9.89 33.70 11.23
CA LEU A 118 9.10 33.03 10.19
C LEU A 118 9.94 32.01 9.40
N THR A 119 11.20 32.31 9.10
CA THR A 119 12.11 31.36 8.45
C THR A 119 12.37 30.15 9.33
N THR A 120 12.61 30.38 10.63
CA THR A 120 12.79 29.28 11.59
C THR A 120 11.53 28.41 11.71
N GLU A 121 10.35 29.02 11.62
CA GLU A 121 9.08 28.29 11.67
C GLU A 121 8.83 27.47 10.38
N ILE A 122 9.21 28.00 9.22
CA ILE A 122 9.18 27.25 7.95
C ILE A 122 10.09 26.01 8.03
N ASP A 123 11.31 26.17 8.56
CA ASP A 123 12.23 25.06 8.76
C ASP A 123 11.64 24.03 9.74
N ARG A 124 11.02 24.49 10.82
CA ARG A 124 10.34 23.62 11.78
C ARG A 124 9.21 22.83 11.12
N VAL A 125 8.36 23.47 10.32
CA VAL A 125 7.28 22.79 9.59
C VAL A 125 7.84 21.74 8.64
N ALA A 126 8.93 22.07 7.91
CA ALA A 126 9.57 21.11 7.02
C ALA A 126 10.16 19.90 7.76
N GLU A 127 10.67 20.10 8.97
CA GLU A 127 11.26 19.03 9.79
C GLU A 127 10.23 18.24 10.61
N THR A 128 9.09 18.81 10.96
CA THR A 128 8.08 18.15 11.79
C THR A 128 6.99 17.46 10.99
N THR A 129 6.76 17.87 9.74
CA THR A 129 5.71 17.28 8.91
C THR A 129 6.10 15.86 8.47
N LYS A 130 5.46 14.88 9.09
CA LYS A 130 5.68 13.47 8.81
C LYS A 130 4.36 12.71 8.74
N PHE A 131 4.33 11.67 7.94
CA PHE A 131 3.26 10.70 7.85
C PHE A 131 3.84 9.30 8.07
N ASN A 132 3.33 8.57 9.07
CA ASN A 132 3.86 7.25 9.41
C ASN A 132 5.40 7.20 9.52
N GLU A 133 5.98 8.18 10.26
CA GLU A 133 7.43 8.37 10.48
C GLU A 133 8.25 8.76 9.24
N ILE A 134 7.62 8.91 8.08
CA ILE A 134 8.26 9.39 6.86
C ILE A 134 8.10 10.90 6.80
N TYR A 135 9.20 11.63 6.68
CA TYR A 135 9.19 13.07 6.47
C TYR A 135 8.69 13.37 5.05
N LEU A 136 7.67 14.24 4.95
CA LEU A 136 7.05 14.54 3.65
C LEU A 136 7.72 15.72 2.94
N LEU A 137 8.21 16.70 3.69
CA LEU A 137 8.77 17.95 3.15
C LEU A 137 10.29 18.01 3.25
N LYS A 138 10.89 17.27 4.16
CA LYS A 138 12.33 17.12 4.25
C LYS A 138 12.76 16.13 3.18
N GLY A 139 13.30 16.61 2.07
CA GLY A 139 13.84 15.76 1.01
C GLY A 139 14.81 14.74 1.59
N ASP A 140 14.65 13.49 1.21
CA ASP A 140 15.60 12.44 1.57
C ASP A 140 16.91 12.75 0.82
N ASN A 141 17.90 13.27 1.51
CA ASN A 141 19.23 13.47 0.94
C ASN A 141 19.80 12.10 0.57
N ALA A 142 19.39 11.66 -0.62
CA ALA A 142 20.00 10.58 -1.39
C ALA A 142 20.42 9.35 -0.57
N SER A 143 19.48 8.65 -0.03
CA SER A 143 19.59 7.21 -0.01
C SER A 143 18.82 6.69 -1.22
N THR A 144 19.52 6.35 -2.27
CA THR A 144 18.97 5.53 -3.35
C THR A 144 18.39 4.29 -2.69
N LYS A 145 17.07 4.26 -2.50
CA LYS A 145 16.37 3.05 -2.06
C LYS A 145 16.52 2.04 -3.19
N ASN A 146 17.48 1.15 -3.05
CA ASN A 146 17.59 0.00 -3.92
C ASN A 146 16.35 -0.87 -3.71
N VAL A 147 15.35 -0.73 -4.58
CA VAL A 147 14.20 -1.61 -4.60
C VAL A 147 14.65 -2.92 -5.21
N TYR A 148 15.00 -3.88 -4.36
CA TYR A 148 15.26 -5.23 -4.80
C TYR A 148 13.95 -5.89 -5.18
N MET A 149 13.62 -5.89 -6.46
CA MET A 149 12.61 -6.79 -6.98
C MET A 149 13.21 -8.19 -6.98
N LYS A 150 12.81 -9.00 -6.03
CA LYS A 150 13.11 -10.43 -6.04
C LYS A 150 12.28 -11.06 -7.15
N GLY A 151 12.79 -11.06 -8.38
CA GLY A 151 12.18 -11.73 -9.51
C GLY A 151 12.12 -13.23 -9.23
N HIS A 152 10.92 -13.77 -9.28
CA HIS A 152 10.66 -15.21 -9.12
C HIS A 152 10.83 -15.97 -10.44
N ASP A 153 11.71 -15.52 -11.31
CA ASP A 153 11.89 -16.14 -12.61
C ASP A 153 13.34 -16.57 -12.84
N ALA A 154 13.50 -17.87 -13.07
CA ALA A 154 14.80 -18.52 -13.27
C ALA A 154 15.52 -18.04 -14.55
N GLY A 155 14.84 -17.28 -15.42
CA GLY A 155 15.39 -16.73 -16.66
C GLY A 155 16.20 -15.44 -16.50
N LEU A 156 16.06 -14.74 -15.38
CA LEU A 156 16.73 -13.45 -15.11
C LEU A 156 18.00 -13.59 -14.25
N LYS A 157 18.41 -14.79 -13.92
CA LYS A 157 19.61 -15.03 -13.09
C LYS A 157 20.93 -14.57 -13.71
N GLY A 158 20.96 -14.33 -15.02
CA GLY A 158 22.17 -13.86 -15.70
C GLY A 158 22.36 -12.35 -15.71
N ALA A 159 21.31 -11.57 -15.47
CA ALA A 159 21.36 -10.11 -15.61
C ALA A 159 21.53 -9.35 -14.30
N LEU A 160 21.36 -10.00 -13.15
CA LEU A 160 21.36 -9.37 -11.83
C LEU A 160 22.53 -9.79 -10.94
N THR A 161 23.52 -10.51 -11.44
CA THR A 161 24.71 -10.91 -10.69
C THR A 161 25.80 -9.84 -10.66
N ASP A 162 25.62 -8.73 -11.37
CA ASP A 162 26.56 -7.61 -11.26
C ASP A 162 26.08 -6.66 -10.15
N SER A 163 26.68 -6.80 -8.99
CA SER A 163 26.41 -6.04 -7.77
C SER A 163 26.70 -4.53 -7.89
N ALA A 164 26.97 -4.03 -9.07
CA ALA A 164 27.31 -2.65 -9.35
C ALA A 164 26.28 -1.91 -10.23
N LYS A 165 25.18 -2.54 -10.68
CA LYS A 165 24.15 -1.86 -11.46
C LYS A 165 22.91 -1.59 -10.62
N SER A 166 23.00 -0.51 -9.87
CA SER A 166 21.84 0.19 -9.34
C SER A 166 21.03 0.70 -10.54
N ALA A 167 19.83 0.17 -10.73
CA ALA A 167 18.88 0.75 -11.67
C ALA A 167 18.37 2.06 -11.05
N THR A 168 18.96 3.17 -11.44
CA THR A 168 18.48 4.51 -11.10
C THR A 168 17.21 4.75 -11.92
N PHE A 169 16.06 4.68 -11.31
CA PHE A 169 14.82 5.15 -11.91
C PHE A 169 14.81 6.67 -11.74
N VAL A 170 15.24 7.39 -12.77
CA VAL A 170 15.05 8.84 -12.87
C VAL A 170 13.61 9.02 -13.34
N MET A 171 12.74 9.50 -12.45
CA MET A 171 11.48 10.08 -12.90
C MET A 171 11.81 11.46 -13.47
N ASP A 172 11.84 11.54 -14.79
CA ASP A 172 11.90 12.80 -15.52
C ASP A 172 10.54 13.50 -15.32
N THR A 173 10.59 14.70 -14.78
CA THR A 173 9.43 15.59 -14.56
C THR A 173 8.96 16.20 -15.87
#